data_fa69ca04db6c20a540a963bce5fc93a6
#
_entry.id   fa69ca04db6c20a540a963bce5fc93a6
#
_cell.length_a   1.000
_cell.length_b   1.000
_cell.length_c   1.000
_cell.angle_alpha   90.00
_cell.angle_beta   90.00
_cell.angle_gamma   90.00
#
_symmetry.space_group_name_H-M   'P 1'
#
loop_
_entity.id
_entity.type
_entity.pdbx_description
1 polymer ?
#
loop_
_entity_poly.entity_id
_entity_poly.type
_entity_poly.pdbx_seq_one_letter_code
_entity_poly.pdbx_strand_id
1 'polypeptide(L)'
;MNDGPYTPPRSHVDDPPKAARGPRPRAVKIALALLWIGVAAALATWAKLVLAFGIAAISPSTIGALLQVAIFAALVLLIGRGTGWARYVLLVLTVIDVASAIPSWPIFRAVLDTGDQVLVILKPAAILSGLVLVLLHPARAWFRRPVSGR
;
A
#
# COMPACT_ATOMS: atom_id res chain seq x y z
N MET A 1 56.96 -7.49 26.12
CA MET A 1 55.57 -7.20 26.44
C MET A 1 55.37 -5.70 26.25
N ASN A 2 54.81 -5.28 25.12
CA ASN A 2 54.62 -3.87 24.78
C ASN A 2 53.16 -3.52 25.11
N ASP A 3 52.94 -3.02 26.33
CA ASP A 3 51.71 -2.34 26.68
C ASP A 3 51.77 -0.95 26.06
N GLY A 4 51.27 -0.85 24.82
CA GLY A 4 51.16 0.42 24.14
C GLY A 4 50.21 1.38 24.92
N PRO A 5 50.51 2.70 24.96
CA PRO A 5 49.78 3.68 25.73
C PRO A 5 48.37 3.99 25.19
N TYR A 6 47.88 3.23 24.22
CA TYR A 6 46.56 3.36 23.62
C TYR A 6 45.73 2.11 23.85
N THR A 7 45.19 1.96 25.05
CA THR A 7 43.99 1.12 25.24
C THR A 7 42.77 2.00 24.89
N PRO A 8 42.07 1.75 23.79
CA PRO A 8 40.86 2.53 23.49
C PRO A 8 39.90 2.33 24.65
N PRO A 9 39.24 3.39 25.14
CA PRO A 9 38.23 3.26 26.18
C PRO A 9 37.19 2.29 25.68
N ARG A 10 36.97 1.18 26.39
CA ARG A 10 35.82 0.30 26.19
C ARG A 10 34.60 1.06 26.61
N SER A 11 34.12 1.95 25.74
CA SER A 11 32.78 2.52 25.89
C SER A 11 31.80 1.35 25.72
N HIS A 12 31.36 0.76 26.82
CA HIS A 12 30.06 0.07 26.85
C HIS A 12 29.05 1.15 26.58
N VAL A 13 28.82 1.43 25.29
CA VAL A 13 27.59 2.12 24.87
C VAL A 13 26.52 1.06 25.06
N ASP A 14 25.86 1.11 26.22
CA ASP A 14 24.59 0.42 26.39
C ASP A 14 23.65 1.02 25.36
N ASP A 15 23.54 0.36 24.20
CA ASP A 15 22.56 0.74 23.19
C ASP A 15 21.18 0.77 23.90
N PRO A 16 20.52 1.92 23.93
CA PRO A 16 19.22 2.01 24.60
C PRO A 16 18.31 0.92 24.00
N PRO A 17 17.59 0.17 24.84
CA PRO A 17 16.78 -0.96 24.40
C PRO A 17 15.92 -0.51 23.24
N LYS A 18 16.00 -1.23 22.11
CA LYS A 18 15.25 -0.91 20.88
C LYS A 18 13.81 -0.63 21.23
N ALA A 19 13.43 0.63 21.24
CA ALA A 19 12.08 1.04 21.60
C ALA A 19 11.10 0.36 20.66
N ALA A 20 10.42 -0.68 21.15
CA ALA A 20 9.38 -1.37 20.41
C ALA A 20 8.37 -0.33 19.91
N ARG A 21 8.03 -0.37 18.61
CA ARG A 21 6.99 0.51 18.09
C ARG A 21 5.73 0.31 18.93
N GLY A 22 5.23 1.38 19.51
CA GLY A 22 3.98 1.34 20.26
C GLY A 22 2.81 0.81 19.43
N PRO A 23 1.68 0.47 20.07
CA PRO A 23 0.52 -0.07 19.38
C PRO A 23 0.08 0.84 18.23
N ARG A 24 -0.37 0.24 17.12
CA ARG A 24 -0.82 0.98 15.93
C ARG A 24 -2.03 1.85 16.29
N PRO A 25 -2.02 3.15 15.98
CA PRO A 25 -3.18 4.03 16.17
C PRO A 25 -4.42 3.48 15.44
N ARG A 26 -5.60 3.73 15.99
CA ARG A 26 -6.88 3.30 15.37
C ARG A 26 -7.01 3.78 13.94
N ALA A 27 -6.61 5.02 13.65
CA ALA A 27 -6.62 5.60 12.30
C ALA A 27 -5.80 4.77 11.30
N VAL A 28 -4.62 4.26 11.71
CA VAL A 28 -3.79 3.40 10.84
C VAL A 28 -4.44 2.05 10.59
N LYS A 29 -5.14 1.48 11.59
CA LYS A 29 -5.86 0.22 11.40
C LYS A 29 -7.01 0.37 10.42
N ILE A 30 -7.81 1.43 10.55
CA ILE A 30 -8.92 1.74 9.64
C ILE A 30 -8.39 2.01 8.23
N ALA A 31 -7.33 2.79 8.12
CA ALA A 31 -6.70 3.07 6.82
C ALA A 31 -6.22 1.79 6.12
N LEU A 32 -5.56 0.89 6.86
CA LEU A 32 -5.13 -0.40 6.31
C LEU A 32 -6.33 -1.27 5.87
N ALA A 33 -7.42 -1.28 6.63
CA ALA A 33 -8.63 -1.99 6.25
C ALA A 33 -9.21 -1.44 4.94
N LEU A 34 -9.30 -0.12 4.79
CA LEU A 34 -9.76 0.52 3.55
C LEU A 34 -8.85 0.20 2.36
N LEU A 35 -7.53 0.25 2.56
CA LEU A 35 -6.57 -0.10 1.51
C LEU A 35 -6.74 -1.56 1.07
N TRP A 36 -6.96 -2.49 2.00
CA TRP A 36 -7.23 -3.89 1.68
C TRP A 36 -8.57 -4.10 0.99
N ILE A 37 -9.62 -3.33 1.33
CA ILE A 37 -10.90 -3.33 0.61
C ILE A 37 -10.67 -2.92 -0.85
N GLY A 38 -9.85 -1.90 -1.11
CA GLY A 38 -9.50 -1.49 -2.48
C GLY A 38 -8.76 -2.57 -3.26
N VAL A 39 -7.80 -3.27 -2.63
CA VAL A 39 -7.10 -4.41 -3.24
C VAL A 39 -8.06 -5.57 -3.51
N ALA A 40 -8.96 -5.88 -2.57
CA ALA A 40 -9.95 -6.94 -2.73
C ALA A 40 -10.93 -6.63 -3.87
N ALA A 41 -11.39 -5.37 -4.00
CA ALA A 41 -12.23 -4.95 -5.12
C ALA A 41 -11.52 -5.13 -6.47
N ALA A 42 -10.24 -4.78 -6.56
CA ALA A 42 -9.44 -4.99 -7.76
C ALA A 42 -9.29 -6.48 -8.11
N LEU A 43 -9.04 -7.34 -7.12
CA LEU A 43 -8.98 -8.80 -7.31
C LEU A 43 -10.33 -9.37 -7.74
N ALA A 44 -11.44 -8.89 -7.16
CA ALA A 44 -12.78 -9.33 -7.54
C ALA A 44 -13.09 -8.99 -9.00
N THR A 45 -12.74 -7.78 -9.45
CA THR A 45 -12.88 -7.38 -10.86
C THR A 45 -12.07 -8.31 -11.77
N TRP A 46 -10.83 -8.59 -11.43
CA TRP A 46 -9.97 -9.49 -12.20
C TRP A 46 -10.52 -10.92 -12.21
N ALA A 47 -10.96 -11.45 -11.06
CA ALA A 47 -11.53 -12.79 -10.95
C ALA A 47 -12.79 -12.94 -11.82
N LYS A 48 -13.70 -11.95 -11.82
CA LYS A 48 -14.89 -11.94 -12.69
C LYS A 48 -14.49 -12.01 -14.16
N LEU A 49 -13.47 -11.28 -14.59
CA LEU A 49 -12.97 -11.31 -15.96
C LEU A 49 -12.50 -12.71 -16.35
N VAL A 50 -11.70 -13.36 -15.49
CA VAL A 50 -11.20 -14.72 -15.74
C VAL A 50 -12.33 -15.75 -15.74
N LEU A 51 -13.30 -15.61 -14.85
CA LEU A 51 -14.47 -16.50 -14.80
C LEU A 51 -15.37 -16.36 -16.05
N ALA A 52 -15.51 -15.12 -16.57
CA ALA A 52 -16.32 -14.87 -17.75
C ALA A 52 -15.69 -15.33 -19.06
N PHE A 53 -14.38 -15.17 -19.21
CA PHE A 53 -13.67 -15.41 -20.47
C PHE A 53 -12.68 -16.60 -20.44
N GLY A 54 -12.49 -17.24 -19.27
CA GLY A 54 -11.59 -18.37 -19.11
C GLY A 54 -10.15 -18.02 -19.49
N ILE A 55 -9.46 -18.95 -20.15
CA ILE A 55 -8.06 -18.79 -20.58
C ILE A 55 -7.91 -17.65 -21.62
N ALA A 56 -8.96 -17.35 -22.39
CA ALA A 56 -8.95 -16.25 -23.35
C ALA A 56 -8.81 -14.86 -22.67
N ALA A 57 -9.11 -14.76 -21.37
CA ALA A 57 -8.86 -13.56 -20.58
C ALA A 57 -7.36 -13.29 -20.35
N ILE A 58 -6.48 -14.27 -20.55
CA ILE A 58 -5.04 -14.13 -20.32
C ILE A 58 -4.43 -13.38 -21.50
N SER A 59 -4.42 -12.07 -21.41
CA SER A 59 -3.80 -11.15 -22.37
C SER A 59 -2.71 -10.35 -21.67
N PRO A 60 -1.79 -9.71 -22.41
CA PRO A 60 -0.78 -8.83 -21.80
C PRO A 60 -1.40 -7.74 -20.90
N SER A 61 -2.58 -7.22 -21.25
CA SER A 61 -3.28 -6.21 -20.45
C SER A 61 -3.82 -6.78 -19.14
N THR A 62 -4.37 -7.98 -19.12
CA THR A 62 -4.87 -8.62 -17.89
C THR A 62 -3.73 -9.07 -16.98
N ILE A 63 -2.61 -9.51 -17.54
CA ILE A 63 -1.38 -9.78 -16.76
C ILE A 63 -0.86 -8.49 -16.14
N GLY A 64 -0.82 -7.40 -16.92
CA GLY A 64 -0.46 -6.07 -16.41
C GLY A 64 -1.35 -5.61 -15.25
N ALA A 65 -2.67 -5.81 -15.36
CA ALA A 65 -3.61 -5.50 -14.30
C ALA A 65 -3.37 -6.34 -13.04
N LEU A 66 -3.11 -7.64 -13.17
CA LEU A 66 -2.76 -8.49 -12.04
C LEU A 66 -1.46 -8.07 -11.37
N LEU A 67 -0.44 -7.73 -12.16
CA LEU A 67 0.82 -7.19 -11.64
C LEU A 67 0.60 -5.88 -10.87
N GLN A 68 -0.23 -5.00 -11.39
CA GLN A 68 -0.61 -3.76 -10.69
C GLN A 68 -1.26 -4.06 -9.34
N VAL A 69 -2.19 -5.02 -9.27
CA VAL A 69 -2.81 -5.43 -8.00
C VAL A 69 -1.77 -5.99 -7.03
N ALA A 70 -0.83 -6.80 -7.51
CA ALA A 70 0.26 -7.33 -6.70
C ALA A 70 1.17 -6.20 -6.14
N ILE A 71 1.49 -5.19 -6.96
CA ILE A 71 2.25 -4.01 -6.53
C ILE A 71 1.48 -3.24 -5.46
N PHE A 72 0.17 -3.02 -5.64
CA PHE A 72 -0.66 -2.33 -4.66
C PHE A 72 -0.70 -3.10 -3.33
N ALA A 73 -0.90 -4.41 -3.38
CA ALA A 73 -0.88 -5.27 -2.19
C ALA A 73 0.47 -5.20 -1.46
N ALA A 74 1.59 -5.25 -2.19
CA ALA A 74 2.92 -5.11 -1.63
C ALA A 74 3.12 -3.74 -0.95
N LEU A 75 2.67 -2.65 -1.58
CA LEU A 75 2.74 -1.32 -0.99
C LEU A 75 1.88 -1.20 0.27
N VAL A 76 0.68 -1.79 0.29
CA VAL A 76 -0.19 -1.82 1.50
C VAL A 76 0.49 -2.60 2.63
N LEU A 77 1.16 -3.72 2.34
CA LEU A 77 1.96 -4.46 3.31
C LEU A 77 3.12 -3.62 3.86
N LEU A 78 3.84 -2.89 2.98
CA LEU A 78 4.92 -1.99 3.38
C LEU A 78 4.42 -0.84 4.25
N ILE A 79 3.26 -0.25 3.94
CA ILE A 79 2.60 0.74 4.78
C ILE A 79 2.26 0.13 6.15
N GLY A 80 1.74 -1.10 6.18
CA GLY A 80 1.46 -1.85 7.40
C GLY A 80 2.71 -2.12 8.26
N ARG A 81 3.88 -2.25 7.63
CA ARG A 81 5.18 -2.36 8.30
C ARG A 81 5.74 -1.00 8.76
N GLY A 82 5.07 0.11 8.40
CA GLY A 82 5.47 1.46 8.79
C GLY A 82 6.48 2.11 7.85
N THR A 83 6.58 1.65 6.61
CA THR A 83 7.45 2.23 5.59
C THR A 83 6.86 3.54 5.08
N GLY A 84 7.50 4.67 5.41
CA GLY A 84 6.95 5.99 5.16
C GLY A 84 6.85 6.38 3.68
N TRP A 85 7.75 5.92 2.80
CA TRP A 85 7.74 6.26 1.38
C TRP A 85 6.63 5.52 0.60
N ALA A 86 6.27 4.30 1.02
CA ALA A 86 5.31 3.46 0.31
C ALA A 86 3.93 4.13 0.12
N ARG A 87 3.52 4.99 1.05
CA ARG A 87 2.28 5.76 0.96
C ARG A 87 2.29 6.78 -0.19
N TYR A 88 3.44 7.41 -0.45
CA TYR A 88 3.57 8.39 -1.54
C TYR A 88 3.58 7.69 -2.90
N VAL A 89 4.29 6.57 -3.00
CA VAL A 89 4.29 5.74 -4.21
C VAL A 89 2.88 5.23 -4.51
N LEU A 90 2.17 4.71 -3.50
CA LEU A 90 0.80 4.25 -3.68
C LEU A 90 -0.13 5.39 -4.10
N LEU A 91 0.05 6.61 -3.55
CA LEU A 91 -0.72 7.79 -3.95
C LEU A 91 -0.50 8.11 -5.43
N VAL A 92 0.75 8.20 -5.86
CA VAL A 92 1.10 8.50 -7.27
C VAL A 92 0.50 7.45 -8.20
N LEU A 93 0.68 6.17 -7.90
CA LEU A 93 0.12 5.09 -8.71
C LEU A 93 -1.41 5.14 -8.75
N THR A 94 -2.08 5.46 -7.63
CA THR A 94 -3.54 5.58 -7.60
C THR A 94 -4.02 6.77 -8.43
N VAL A 95 -3.31 7.90 -8.38
CA VAL A 95 -3.65 9.07 -9.21
C VAL A 95 -3.50 8.74 -10.70
N ILE A 96 -2.43 8.07 -11.10
CA ILE A 96 -2.22 7.63 -12.48
C ILE A 96 -3.32 6.65 -12.90
N ASP A 97 -3.67 5.68 -12.06
CA ASP A 97 -4.71 4.69 -12.32
C ASP A 97 -6.09 5.38 -12.53
N VAL A 98 -6.46 6.30 -11.65
CA VAL A 98 -7.71 7.08 -11.78
C VAL A 98 -7.69 7.95 -13.03
N ALA A 99 -6.59 8.68 -13.28
CA ALA A 99 -6.47 9.56 -14.44
C ALA A 99 -6.57 8.78 -15.76
N SER A 100 -6.01 7.57 -15.82
CA SER A 100 -6.09 6.70 -17.01
C SER A 100 -7.49 6.11 -17.21
N ALA A 101 -8.28 5.98 -16.15
CA ALA A 101 -9.65 5.45 -16.21
C ALA A 101 -10.68 6.49 -16.71
N ILE A 102 -10.43 7.79 -16.48
CA ILE A 102 -11.37 8.88 -16.84
C ILE A 102 -11.77 8.87 -18.33
N PRO A 103 -10.81 8.81 -19.29
CA PRO A 103 -11.17 8.79 -20.72
C PRO A 103 -12.01 7.58 -21.14
N SER A 104 -11.82 6.45 -20.44
CA SER A 104 -12.51 5.18 -20.72
C SER A 104 -13.88 5.08 -20.04
N TRP A 105 -14.22 6.03 -19.16
CA TRP A 105 -15.44 5.98 -18.36
C TRP A 105 -16.76 5.88 -19.17
N PRO A 106 -16.94 6.60 -20.29
CA PRO A 106 -18.14 6.45 -21.12
C PRO A 106 -18.31 5.03 -21.66
N ILE A 107 -17.20 4.40 -22.05
CA ILE A 107 -17.19 3.01 -22.55
C ILE A 107 -17.53 2.05 -21.41
N PHE A 108 -16.94 2.22 -20.24
CA PHE A 108 -17.21 1.38 -19.07
C PHE A 108 -18.69 1.44 -18.67
N ARG A 109 -19.29 2.62 -18.65
CA ARG A 109 -20.71 2.78 -18.34
C ARG A 109 -21.65 2.09 -19.33
N ALA A 110 -21.26 1.99 -20.59
CA ALA A 110 -22.07 1.36 -21.62
C ALA A 110 -21.96 -0.18 -21.60
N VAL A 111 -20.85 -0.73 -21.14
CA VAL A 111 -20.53 -2.16 -21.25
C VAL A 111 -20.67 -2.89 -19.91
N LEU A 112 -20.33 -2.23 -18.79
CA LEU A 112 -20.33 -2.85 -17.48
C LEU A 112 -21.72 -2.86 -16.84
N ASP A 113 -22.08 -3.96 -16.19
CA ASP A 113 -23.25 -4.02 -15.34
C ASP A 113 -23.11 -3.13 -14.10
N THR A 114 -24.22 -2.89 -13.38
CA THR A 114 -24.23 -2.04 -12.19
C THR A 114 -23.26 -2.54 -11.11
N GLY A 115 -23.13 -3.85 -10.94
CA GLY A 115 -22.22 -4.45 -9.96
C GLY A 115 -20.76 -4.18 -10.31
N ASP A 116 -20.40 -4.28 -11.57
CA ASP A 116 -19.05 -4.00 -12.05
C ASP A 116 -18.71 -2.51 -11.95
N GLN A 117 -19.66 -1.63 -12.26
CA GLN A 117 -19.49 -0.18 -12.07
C GLN A 117 -19.20 0.16 -10.60
N VAL A 118 -19.91 -0.48 -9.66
CA VAL A 118 -19.63 -0.32 -8.21
C VAL A 118 -18.22 -0.75 -7.85
N LEU A 119 -17.75 -1.90 -8.35
CA LEU A 119 -16.39 -2.37 -8.07
C LEU A 119 -15.31 -1.43 -8.64
N VAL A 120 -15.51 -0.92 -9.85
CA VAL A 120 -14.59 0.03 -10.50
C VAL A 120 -14.47 1.33 -9.72
N ILE A 121 -15.57 1.81 -9.10
CA ILE A 121 -15.58 3.04 -8.27
C ILE A 121 -15.07 2.73 -6.86
N LEU A 122 -15.44 1.59 -6.28
CA LEU A 122 -15.08 1.21 -4.91
C LEU A 122 -13.56 1.10 -4.73
N LYS A 123 -12.85 0.53 -5.71
CA LYS A 123 -11.39 0.39 -5.68
C LYS A 123 -10.67 1.72 -5.40
N PRO A 124 -10.77 2.76 -6.26
CA PRO A 124 -10.07 4.01 -6.03
C PRO A 124 -10.62 4.77 -4.81
N ALA A 125 -11.93 4.73 -4.56
CA ALA A 125 -12.54 5.39 -3.42
C ALA A 125 -11.98 4.85 -2.08
N ALA A 126 -11.90 3.53 -1.94
CA ALA A 126 -11.34 2.89 -0.75
C ALA A 126 -9.84 3.18 -0.58
N ILE A 127 -9.06 3.11 -1.67
CA ILE A 127 -7.62 3.40 -1.62
C ILE A 127 -7.37 4.86 -1.26
N LEU A 128 -8.05 5.81 -1.90
CA LEU A 128 -7.90 7.24 -1.62
C LEU A 128 -8.31 7.58 -0.18
N SER A 129 -9.43 7.05 0.30
CA SER A 129 -9.88 7.23 1.68
C SER A 129 -8.85 6.69 2.68
N GLY A 130 -8.31 5.50 2.43
CA GLY A 130 -7.24 4.91 3.23
C GLY A 130 -5.97 5.75 3.23
N LEU A 131 -5.55 6.26 2.07
CA LEU A 131 -4.38 7.14 1.92
C LEU A 131 -4.57 8.46 2.66
N VAL A 132 -5.74 9.09 2.56
CA VAL A 132 -6.05 10.32 3.31
C VAL A 132 -5.86 10.08 4.81
N LEU A 133 -6.39 8.98 5.35
CA LEU A 133 -6.22 8.65 6.77
C LEU A 133 -4.75 8.40 7.16
N VAL A 134 -3.95 7.78 6.29
CA VAL A 134 -2.51 7.56 6.53
C VAL A 134 -1.72 8.86 6.46
N LEU A 135 -2.15 9.82 5.64
CA LEU A 135 -1.47 11.10 5.47
C LEU A 135 -1.86 12.13 6.54
N LEU A 136 -3.00 11.95 7.24
CA LEU A 136 -3.44 12.83 8.32
C LEU A 136 -2.50 12.80 9.52
N HIS A 137 -2.52 13.87 10.29
CA HIS A 137 -1.56 14.18 11.36
C HIS A 137 -1.32 13.06 12.39
N PRO A 138 -2.34 12.37 12.95
CA PRO A 138 -2.11 11.35 13.97
C PRO A 138 -1.35 10.11 13.43
N ALA A 139 -1.52 9.77 12.16
CA ALA A 139 -0.79 8.68 11.54
C ALA A 139 0.66 9.06 11.20
N ARG A 140 0.92 10.31 10.81
CA ARG A 140 2.27 10.81 10.48
C ARG A 140 3.28 10.60 11.61
N ALA A 141 2.89 10.82 12.86
CA ALA A 141 3.76 10.65 14.01
C ALA A 141 4.24 9.21 14.18
N TRP A 142 3.40 8.23 13.84
CA TRP A 142 3.75 6.81 13.92
C TRP A 142 4.78 6.39 12.85
N PHE A 143 4.72 6.99 11.65
CA PHE A 143 5.66 6.72 10.56
C PHE A 143 7.02 7.45 10.72
N ARG A 144 7.08 8.52 11.52
CA ARG A 144 8.31 9.30 11.76
C ARG A 144 9.23 8.67 12.80
N ARG A 145 8.77 7.72 13.59
CA ARG A 145 9.62 7.05 14.56
C ARG A 145 10.66 6.22 13.82
N PRO A 146 11.96 6.50 14.00
CA PRO A 146 13.00 5.73 13.34
C PRO A 146 12.87 4.28 13.74
N VAL A 147 13.06 3.37 12.78
CA VAL A 147 13.34 1.97 13.08
C VAL A 147 14.74 1.97 13.66
N SER A 148 14.86 2.08 14.98
CA SER A 148 16.11 1.96 15.65
C SER A 148 16.64 0.54 15.44
N GLY A 149 17.58 0.38 14.54
CA GLY A 149 18.27 -0.88 14.33
C GLY A 149 18.58 -1.19 12.87
N ARG A 150 19.55 -0.51 12.31
CA ARG A 150 20.56 -1.07 11.40
C ARG A 150 21.93 -0.69 11.91
#